data_1c3176c71f2f045e1b97df2697a1913f
#
_entry.id   1c3176c71f2f045e1b97df2697a1913f
#
_cell.length_a   1.000
_cell.length_b   1.000
_cell.length_c   1.000
_cell.angle_alpha   90.00
_cell.angle_beta   90.00
_cell.angle_gamma   90.00
#
_symmetry.space_group_name_H-M   'P 1'
#
loop_
_entity.id
_entity.type
_entity.pdbx_description
1 polymer ?
#
loop_
_entity_poly.entity_id
_entity_poly.type
_entity_poly.pdbx_seq_one_letter_code
_entity_poly.pdbx_strand_id
1 'polypeptide(L)'
;MILASFHRVVALILLVLVAQLETQQRNLTLGIQRGQIGITIVAFWLKSVSDSPKEDITAKQRMLDFHLGWFLDPLVYGDYPATMKNIVGSRLPFFTENDSKQLKISCDFIGLNHYFEFHVGDLPITFSKYGNDYVRDISVRGLFSKSLLQRDSTSSSNPRSLQRLLEYVNVKYKNPAVVIHENGFRSDGDNCNAQALNDTERIEYLQSYIGSLLLSIRNGSDVRGHFVWSFMDCFELLFEYKSHYGLYAVDFNDQKRKRYPRMSTRWFSSFLAKEKNNAGITSY
;
A
#
# COMPACT_ATOMS: atom_id res chain seq x y z
N MET A 1 10.10 -26.35 -18.16
CA MET A 1 10.12 -25.11 -18.95
C MET A 1 8.84 -24.35 -18.62
N ILE A 2 8.91 -23.09 -18.20
CA ILE A 2 7.91 -22.18 -17.69
C ILE A 2 7.99 -22.02 -16.15
N LEU A 3 9.12 -21.49 -15.68
CA LEU A 3 9.15 -20.55 -14.59
C LEU A 3 9.84 -19.30 -15.16
N ALA A 4 9.06 -18.49 -15.88
CA ALA A 4 9.47 -17.10 -16.09
C ALA A 4 9.76 -16.55 -14.69
N SER A 5 10.97 -16.04 -14.45
CA SER A 5 11.32 -15.55 -13.12
C SER A 5 10.27 -14.53 -12.73
N PHE A 6 9.88 -14.49 -11.47
CA PHE A 6 8.89 -13.53 -10.94
C PHE A 6 9.21 -12.09 -11.38
N HIS A 7 10.50 -11.76 -11.52
CA HIS A 7 11.01 -10.48 -12.02
C HIS A 7 10.56 -10.16 -13.46
N ARG A 8 10.51 -11.18 -14.35
CA ARG A 8 10.03 -10.98 -15.74
C ARG A 8 8.53 -10.72 -15.80
N VAL A 9 7.75 -11.39 -14.93
CA VAL A 9 6.30 -11.17 -14.86
C VAL A 9 5.98 -9.75 -14.41
N VAL A 10 6.64 -9.24 -13.37
CA VAL A 10 6.40 -7.87 -12.89
C VAL A 10 6.87 -6.83 -13.91
N ALA A 11 8.03 -7.03 -14.56
CA ALA A 11 8.48 -6.14 -15.62
C ALA A 11 7.48 -6.09 -16.80
N LEU A 12 6.95 -7.24 -17.19
CA LEU A 12 5.92 -7.31 -18.22
C LEU A 12 4.63 -6.60 -17.80
N ILE A 13 4.22 -6.73 -16.54
CA ILE A 13 3.06 -6.00 -16.00
C ILE A 13 3.29 -4.49 -16.09
N LEU A 14 4.46 -3.98 -15.72
CA LEU A 14 4.78 -2.55 -15.84
C LEU A 14 4.72 -2.07 -17.30
N LEU A 15 5.27 -2.83 -18.24
CA LEU A 15 5.25 -2.49 -19.68
C LEU A 15 3.82 -2.56 -20.27
N VAL A 16 3.02 -3.55 -19.86
CA VAL A 16 1.61 -3.66 -20.30
C VAL A 16 0.78 -2.50 -19.73
N LEU A 17 1.01 -2.15 -18.45
CA LEU A 17 0.36 -0.98 -17.84
C LEU A 17 0.70 0.31 -18.59
N VAL A 18 1.96 0.50 -18.98
CA VAL A 18 2.39 1.67 -19.78
C VAL A 18 1.67 1.70 -21.13
N ALA A 19 1.62 0.58 -21.84
CA ALA A 19 0.94 0.53 -23.15
C ALA A 19 -0.56 0.79 -23.04
N GLN A 20 -1.21 0.30 -21.99
CA GLN A 20 -2.63 0.59 -21.70
C GLN A 20 -2.85 2.06 -21.31
N LEU A 21 -1.94 2.61 -20.48
CA LEU A 21 -1.99 4.00 -20.05
C LEU A 21 -1.82 4.96 -21.23
N GLU A 22 -0.92 4.69 -22.18
CA GLU A 22 -0.77 5.50 -23.39
C GLU A 22 -2.06 5.53 -24.22
N THR A 23 -2.72 4.39 -24.39
CA THR A 23 -3.98 4.31 -25.13
C THR A 23 -5.09 5.08 -24.42
N GLN A 24 -5.16 4.98 -23.09
CA GLN A 24 -6.14 5.71 -22.26
C GLN A 24 -5.82 7.21 -22.20
N GLN A 25 -4.57 7.60 -21.99
CA GLN A 25 -4.15 9.02 -22.01
C GLN A 25 -4.44 9.67 -23.35
N ARG A 26 -4.23 9.00 -24.48
CA ARG A 26 -4.62 9.52 -25.81
C ARG A 26 -6.13 9.77 -25.89
N ASN A 27 -6.95 8.89 -25.33
CA ASN A 27 -8.41 9.05 -25.29
C ASN A 27 -8.85 10.13 -24.29
N LEU A 28 -8.12 10.33 -23.18
CA LEU A 28 -8.36 11.38 -22.18
C LEU A 28 -7.88 12.76 -22.66
N THR A 29 -6.78 12.83 -23.43
CA THR A 29 -6.26 14.08 -24.02
C THR A 29 -7.09 14.60 -25.18
N LEU A 30 -7.99 13.81 -25.75
CA LEU A 30 -8.94 14.27 -26.78
C LEU A 30 -10.07 15.15 -26.22
N GLY A 31 -9.91 15.71 -25.03
CA GLY A 31 -10.71 16.84 -24.53
C GLY A 31 -12.07 16.51 -23.91
N ILE A 32 -12.44 15.23 -23.84
CA ILE A 32 -13.79 14.81 -23.38
C ILE A 32 -13.80 14.42 -21.90
N GLN A 33 -12.70 13.84 -21.40
CA GLN A 33 -12.59 13.42 -19.99
C GLN A 33 -11.26 13.90 -19.39
N ARG A 34 -11.32 14.83 -18.46
CA ARG A 34 -10.13 15.29 -17.70
C ARG A 34 -9.83 14.35 -16.52
N GLY A 35 -9.66 13.05 -16.80
CA GLY A 35 -9.34 12.05 -15.79
C GLY A 35 -7.85 12.06 -15.42
N GLN A 36 -7.54 11.48 -14.26
CA GLN A 36 -6.17 11.22 -13.79
C GLN A 36 -5.95 9.71 -13.74
N ILE A 37 -4.72 9.29 -14.03
CA ILE A 37 -4.31 7.89 -14.04
C ILE A 37 -3.22 7.68 -12.99
N GLY A 38 -3.37 6.65 -12.17
CA GLY A 38 -2.38 6.26 -11.18
C GLY A 38 -2.19 4.76 -11.11
N ILE A 39 -1.11 4.35 -10.45
CA ILE A 39 -0.85 2.94 -10.10
C ILE A 39 -1.02 2.76 -8.61
N THR A 40 -1.67 1.67 -8.19
CA THR A 40 -1.83 1.32 -6.78
C THR A 40 -0.83 0.26 -6.37
N ILE A 41 -0.13 0.50 -5.28
CA ILE A 41 0.91 -0.37 -4.72
C ILE A 41 0.57 -0.68 -3.27
N VAL A 42 0.65 -1.96 -2.91
CA VAL A 42 0.64 -2.34 -1.48
C VAL A 42 1.96 -1.87 -0.88
N ALA A 43 1.89 -1.04 0.15
CA ALA A 43 3.06 -0.39 0.72
C ALA A 43 3.06 -0.48 2.25
N PHE A 44 4.13 -1.06 2.79
CA PHE A 44 4.35 -1.17 4.23
C PHE A 44 5.52 -0.28 4.63
N TRP A 45 5.43 0.30 5.84
CA TRP A 45 6.64 0.83 6.44
C TRP A 45 7.46 -0.31 7.02
N LEU A 46 8.76 -0.22 6.83
CA LEU A 46 9.71 -1.21 7.33
C LEU A 46 10.53 -0.59 8.45
N LYS A 47 10.66 -1.31 9.56
CA LYS A 47 11.55 -0.96 10.66
C LYS A 47 12.62 -2.03 10.78
N SER A 48 13.87 -1.64 10.97
CA SER A 48 14.94 -2.59 11.30
C SER A 48 14.65 -3.26 12.65
N VAL A 49 14.96 -4.55 12.76
CA VAL A 49 14.81 -5.31 14.01
C VAL A 49 15.72 -4.73 15.09
N SER A 50 16.89 -4.22 14.69
CA SER A 50 17.78 -3.47 15.57
C SER A 50 18.27 -2.20 14.88
N ASP A 51 18.50 -1.16 15.66
CA ASP A 51 19.07 0.10 15.16
C ASP A 51 20.61 0.10 15.15
N SER A 52 21.23 -1.01 15.60
CA SER A 52 22.67 -1.10 15.80
C SER A 52 23.45 -1.87 14.73
N PRO A 53 23.02 -3.04 14.22
CA PRO A 53 23.76 -3.66 13.14
C PRO A 53 23.50 -2.91 11.84
N LYS A 54 24.58 -2.45 11.20
CA LYS A 54 24.56 -1.86 9.85
C LYS A 54 23.85 -2.76 8.84
N GLU A 55 23.93 -4.06 9.06
CA GLU A 55 23.32 -5.12 8.26
C GLU A 55 21.78 -5.01 8.25
N ASP A 56 21.13 -4.80 9.40
CA ASP A 56 19.67 -4.69 9.50
C ASP A 56 19.15 -3.40 8.85
N ILE A 57 19.92 -2.29 8.94
CA ILE A 57 19.59 -1.04 8.25
C ILE A 57 19.69 -1.23 6.73
N THR A 58 20.74 -1.93 6.27
CA THR A 58 20.92 -2.24 4.85
C THR A 58 19.84 -3.19 4.34
N ALA A 59 19.45 -4.20 5.14
CA ALA A 59 18.37 -5.11 4.83
C ALA A 59 17.02 -4.38 4.69
N LYS A 60 16.73 -3.44 5.58
CA LYS A 60 15.55 -2.57 5.49
C LYS A 60 15.54 -1.79 4.17
N GLN A 61 16.65 -1.13 3.81
CA GLN A 61 16.71 -0.36 2.56
C GLN A 61 16.58 -1.28 1.34
N ARG A 62 17.24 -2.43 1.35
CA ARG A 62 17.12 -3.45 0.29
C ARG A 62 15.67 -3.90 0.11
N MET A 63 14.96 -4.16 1.22
CA MET A 63 13.56 -4.53 1.17
C MET A 63 12.67 -3.39 0.62
N LEU A 64 12.92 -2.13 1.01
CA LEU A 64 12.22 -0.97 0.44
C LEU A 64 12.45 -0.87 -1.08
N ASP A 65 13.68 -1.10 -1.53
CA ASP A 65 14.02 -1.07 -2.95
C ASP A 65 13.31 -2.20 -3.73
N PHE A 66 13.22 -3.40 -3.17
CA PHE A 66 12.55 -4.54 -3.81
C PHE A 66 11.02 -4.48 -3.72
N HIS A 67 10.47 -3.86 -2.70
CA HIS A 67 9.02 -3.81 -2.49
C HIS A 67 8.39 -2.56 -3.12
N LEU A 68 8.89 -1.39 -2.75
CA LEU A 68 8.36 -0.10 -3.20
C LEU A 68 9.14 0.43 -4.41
N GLY A 69 10.46 0.38 -4.34
CA GLY A 69 11.36 0.88 -5.36
C GLY A 69 11.21 0.18 -6.70
N TRP A 70 10.91 -1.09 -6.70
CA TRP A 70 10.68 -1.84 -7.92
C TRP A 70 9.64 -1.19 -8.86
N PHE A 71 8.62 -0.56 -8.28
CA PHE A 71 7.57 0.14 -9.02
C PHE A 71 7.85 1.64 -9.13
N LEU A 72 8.24 2.30 -8.04
CA LEU A 72 8.37 3.75 -8.03
C LEU A 72 9.64 4.27 -8.71
N ASP A 73 10.78 3.55 -8.61
CA ASP A 73 12.00 4.00 -9.28
C ASP A 73 11.82 4.06 -10.81
N PRO A 74 11.24 3.05 -11.49
CA PRO A 74 10.93 3.15 -12.93
C PRO A 74 10.00 4.31 -13.29
N LEU A 75 8.98 4.56 -12.48
CA LEU A 75 8.01 5.62 -12.74
C LEU A 75 8.59 7.03 -12.54
N VAL A 76 9.53 7.20 -11.60
CA VAL A 76 10.11 8.51 -11.28
C VAL A 76 11.44 8.73 -11.98
N TYR A 77 12.28 7.71 -12.09
CA TYR A 77 13.64 7.79 -12.62
C TYR A 77 13.82 7.09 -13.96
N GLY A 78 12.89 6.22 -14.34
CA GLY A 78 12.91 5.48 -15.61
C GLY A 78 13.78 4.22 -15.58
N ASP A 79 14.23 3.77 -14.40
CA ASP A 79 15.04 2.56 -14.27
C ASP A 79 14.84 1.93 -12.88
N TYR A 80 15.22 0.68 -12.72
CA TYR A 80 15.13 -0.04 -11.46
C TYR A 80 16.11 0.48 -10.42
N PRO A 81 15.84 0.26 -9.10
CA PRO A 81 16.79 0.54 -8.04
C PRO A 81 18.16 -0.12 -8.32
N ALA A 82 19.24 0.60 -8.04
CA ALA A 82 20.60 0.08 -8.22
C ALA A 82 20.83 -1.23 -7.43
N THR A 83 20.29 -1.33 -6.23
CA THR A 83 20.30 -2.54 -5.40
C THR A 83 19.73 -3.75 -6.13
N MET A 84 18.58 -3.58 -6.79
CA MET A 84 17.96 -4.65 -7.57
C MET A 84 18.82 -5.05 -8.76
N LYS A 85 19.32 -4.08 -9.52
CA LYS A 85 20.19 -4.36 -10.68
C LYS A 85 21.44 -5.16 -10.29
N ASN A 86 22.04 -4.82 -9.15
CA ASN A 86 23.24 -5.50 -8.66
C ASN A 86 22.96 -6.93 -8.17
N ILE A 87 21.83 -7.16 -7.50
CA ILE A 87 21.50 -8.46 -6.90
C ILE A 87 20.89 -9.40 -7.94
N VAL A 88 19.94 -8.92 -8.72
CA VAL A 88 19.17 -9.73 -9.69
C VAL A 88 19.98 -9.97 -10.97
N GLY A 89 20.79 -9.00 -11.37
CA GLY A 89 21.66 -9.08 -12.54
C GLY A 89 20.87 -9.33 -13.83
N SER A 90 21.36 -10.25 -14.65
CA SER A 90 20.78 -10.59 -15.96
C SER A 90 19.35 -11.20 -15.92
N ARG A 91 18.86 -11.55 -14.74
CA ARG A 91 17.46 -12.00 -14.56
C ARG A 91 16.46 -10.86 -14.59
N LEU A 92 16.92 -9.62 -14.34
CA LEU A 92 16.10 -8.41 -14.38
C LEU A 92 16.05 -7.91 -15.84
N PRO A 93 14.89 -7.81 -16.47
CA PRO A 93 14.77 -7.24 -17.80
C PRO A 93 15.22 -5.77 -17.81
N PHE A 94 15.94 -5.34 -18.82
CA PHE A 94 16.30 -3.94 -18.95
C PHE A 94 15.21 -3.14 -19.66
N PHE A 95 15.13 -1.85 -19.36
CA PHE A 95 14.30 -0.90 -20.09
C PHE A 95 15.13 -0.26 -21.22
N THR A 96 14.53 -0.14 -22.41
CA THR A 96 15.09 0.68 -23.48
C THR A 96 14.97 2.17 -23.11
N GLU A 97 15.65 3.05 -23.82
CA GLU A 97 15.49 4.50 -23.64
C GLU A 97 14.04 4.96 -23.83
N ASN A 98 13.34 4.34 -24.79
CA ASN A 98 11.93 4.63 -25.04
C ASN A 98 11.05 4.18 -23.88
N ASP A 99 11.23 2.96 -23.37
CA ASP A 99 10.49 2.45 -22.19
C ASP A 99 10.72 3.37 -20.97
N SER A 100 11.97 3.77 -20.74
CA SER A 100 12.33 4.67 -19.65
C SER A 100 11.64 6.05 -19.76
N LYS A 101 11.53 6.60 -20.96
CA LYS A 101 10.80 7.87 -21.18
C LYS A 101 9.31 7.72 -20.96
N GLN A 102 8.73 6.64 -21.44
CA GLN A 102 7.29 6.36 -21.30
C GLN A 102 6.90 6.13 -19.85
N LEU A 103 7.69 5.36 -19.09
CA LEU A 103 7.45 5.09 -17.67
C LEU A 103 7.39 6.39 -16.85
N LYS A 104 8.30 7.33 -17.08
CA LYS A 104 8.36 8.59 -16.33
C LYS A 104 7.17 9.52 -16.48
N ILE A 105 6.35 9.36 -17.50
CA ILE A 105 5.17 10.18 -17.77
C ILE A 105 3.86 9.41 -17.67
N SER A 106 3.92 8.16 -17.19
CA SER A 106 2.78 7.24 -17.27
C SER A 106 1.75 7.45 -16.15
N CYS A 107 2.10 8.11 -15.04
CA CYS A 107 1.22 8.23 -13.88
C CYS A 107 1.07 9.70 -13.42
N ASP A 108 -0.17 10.10 -13.12
CA ASP A 108 -0.49 11.39 -12.51
C ASP A 108 -0.41 11.35 -10.98
N PHE A 109 -0.60 10.17 -10.39
CA PHE A 109 -0.54 9.97 -8.93
C PHE A 109 -0.15 8.53 -8.57
N ILE A 110 0.27 8.33 -7.33
CA ILE A 110 0.55 7.03 -6.74
C ILE A 110 -0.55 6.66 -5.74
N GLY A 111 -1.20 5.52 -5.96
CA GLY A 111 -2.10 4.91 -4.99
C GLY A 111 -1.33 4.02 -4.01
N LEU A 112 -1.60 4.13 -2.72
CA LEU A 112 -0.98 3.28 -1.69
C LEU A 112 -2.04 2.54 -0.88
N ASN A 113 -1.86 1.21 -0.74
CA ASN A 113 -2.60 0.36 0.18
C ASN A 113 -1.71 0.11 1.40
N HIS A 114 -2.06 0.70 2.56
CA HIS A 114 -1.24 0.65 3.77
C HIS A 114 -2.05 0.22 4.97
N TYR A 115 -1.54 -0.79 5.71
CA TYR A 115 -2.23 -1.34 6.87
C TYR A 115 -1.38 -1.40 8.12
N PHE A 116 -0.07 -1.68 8.00
CA PHE A 116 0.80 -1.95 9.14
C PHE A 116 2.29 -1.74 8.84
N GLU A 117 3.10 -1.88 9.87
CA GLU A 117 4.55 -1.84 9.86
C GLU A 117 5.12 -3.26 9.97
N PHE A 118 6.21 -3.55 9.26
CA PHE A 118 6.98 -4.79 9.44
C PHE A 118 8.34 -4.51 10.04
N HIS A 119 8.81 -5.44 10.85
CA HIS A 119 10.16 -5.46 11.35
C HIS A 119 11.01 -6.39 10.48
N VAL A 120 12.12 -5.88 9.94
CA VAL A 120 13.02 -6.60 9.06
C VAL A 120 14.44 -6.60 9.61
N GLY A 121 15.09 -7.75 9.51
CA GLY A 121 16.50 -7.92 9.80
C GLY A 121 17.23 -8.60 8.66
N ASP A 122 18.54 -8.54 8.65
CA ASP A 122 19.36 -9.21 7.65
C ASP A 122 19.25 -10.73 7.77
N LEU A 123 19.19 -11.40 6.63
CA LEU A 123 19.27 -12.85 6.54
C LEU A 123 20.46 -13.19 5.66
N PRO A 124 21.51 -13.82 6.22
CA PRO A 124 22.64 -14.25 5.41
C PRO A 124 22.21 -15.12 4.23
N ILE A 125 22.76 -14.90 3.05
CA ILE A 125 22.40 -15.57 1.78
C ILE A 125 22.47 -17.10 1.91
N THR A 126 23.30 -17.64 2.80
CA THR A 126 23.42 -19.07 3.08
C THR A 126 22.13 -19.70 3.60
N PHE A 127 21.23 -18.93 4.24
CA PHE A 127 19.94 -19.39 4.75
C PHE A 127 18.79 -19.21 3.74
N SER A 128 19.02 -18.47 2.66
CA SER A 128 17.99 -18.19 1.65
C SER A 128 17.81 -19.30 0.61
N LYS A 129 18.29 -20.51 0.86
CA LYS A 129 18.14 -21.66 -0.06
C LYS A 129 16.69 -22.07 -0.33
N TYR A 130 15.77 -21.63 0.53
CA TYR A 130 14.35 -21.98 0.46
C TYR A 130 13.53 -20.75 0.06
N GLY A 131 12.74 -20.86 -0.99
CA GLY A 131 11.86 -19.81 -1.45
C GLY A 131 11.97 -19.55 -2.96
N ASN A 132 11.10 -18.67 -3.47
CA ASN A 132 11.21 -18.18 -4.83
C ASN A 132 12.37 -17.19 -4.99
N ASP A 133 12.68 -16.79 -6.23
CA ASP A 133 13.79 -15.90 -6.53
C ASP A 133 13.70 -14.55 -5.78
N TYR A 134 12.48 -14.01 -5.63
CA TYR A 134 12.25 -12.77 -4.91
C TYR A 134 12.69 -12.85 -3.45
N VAL A 135 12.30 -13.92 -2.74
CA VAL A 135 12.66 -14.13 -1.32
C VAL A 135 14.17 -14.28 -1.15
N ARG A 136 14.82 -15.02 -2.06
CA ARG A 136 16.28 -15.21 -2.03
C ARG A 136 17.04 -13.92 -2.28
N ASP A 137 16.59 -13.13 -3.25
CA ASP A 137 17.24 -11.88 -3.64
C ASP A 137 17.10 -10.80 -2.57
N ILE A 138 15.96 -10.73 -1.90
CA ILE A 138 15.78 -9.78 -0.78
C ILE A 138 16.64 -10.15 0.42
N SER A 139 16.77 -11.44 0.74
CA SER A 139 17.57 -11.95 1.88
C SER A 139 17.28 -11.21 3.19
N VAL A 140 16.01 -11.17 3.60
CA VAL A 140 15.57 -10.57 4.86
C VAL A 140 14.80 -11.57 5.71
N ARG A 141 14.96 -11.47 7.04
CA ARG A 141 14.14 -12.18 8.04
C ARG A 141 13.00 -11.28 8.52
N GLY A 142 11.93 -11.86 8.98
CA GLY A 142 10.77 -11.16 9.55
C GLY A 142 9.57 -11.12 8.62
N LEU A 143 9.75 -10.82 7.35
CA LEU A 143 8.65 -10.65 6.40
C LEU A 143 7.86 -11.93 6.11
N PHE A 144 8.50 -13.09 6.20
CA PHE A 144 7.93 -14.39 5.86
C PHE A 144 7.76 -15.29 7.08
N SER A 145 7.87 -14.75 8.29
CA SER A 145 7.57 -15.54 9.50
C SER A 145 6.08 -15.86 9.59
N LYS A 146 5.73 -16.98 10.23
CA LYS A 146 4.34 -17.36 10.47
C LYS A 146 3.50 -16.28 11.18
N SER A 147 4.15 -15.32 11.84
CA SER A 147 3.52 -14.16 12.47
C SER A 147 2.76 -13.25 11.50
N LEU A 148 3.04 -13.30 10.20
CA LEU A 148 2.25 -12.58 9.18
C LEU A 148 0.83 -13.14 9.03
N LEU A 149 0.63 -14.42 9.28
CA LEU A 149 -0.66 -15.11 9.19
C LEU A 149 -1.36 -15.23 10.54
N GLN A 150 -0.58 -15.18 11.62
CA GLN A 150 -1.10 -15.13 12.98
C GLN A 150 -1.15 -13.66 13.42
N ARG A 151 -2.34 -13.17 13.59
CA ARG A 151 -2.59 -11.91 14.27
C ARG A 151 -2.24 -12.11 15.74
N ASP A 152 -1.00 -11.81 16.11
CA ASP A 152 -0.77 -11.38 17.46
C ASP A 152 -1.50 -10.06 17.62
N SER A 153 -2.39 -9.98 18.61
CA SER A 153 -3.10 -8.75 19.01
C SER A 153 -2.14 -7.59 19.34
N THR A 154 -0.86 -7.89 19.43
CA THR A 154 0.27 -6.98 19.58
C THR A 154 0.94 -6.56 18.25
N SER A 155 0.50 -7.08 17.09
CA SER A 155 0.84 -6.54 15.78
C SER A 155 0.20 -5.17 15.66
N SER A 156 0.75 -4.26 16.44
CA SER A 156 0.27 -2.94 16.75
C SER A 156 0.09 -2.15 15.46
N SER A 157 -1.13 -1.76 15.20
CA SER A 157 -1.40 -0.65 14.30
C SER A 157 -0.50 0.51 14.76
N ASN A 158 0.53 0.81 13.98
CA ASN A 158 1.39 1.95 14.24
C ASN A 158 1.06 3.05 13.24
N PRO A 159 0.20 4.02 13.59
CA PRO A 159 -0.19 5.08 12.66
C PRO A 159 0.98 5.90 12.15
N ARG A 160 2.05 6.05 12.95
CA ARG A 160 3.29 6.71 12.54
C ARG A 160 4.00 5.99 11.38
N SER A 161 3.68 4.72 11.13
CA SER A 161 4.20 3.98 9.99
C SER A 161 3.74 4.59 8.66
N LEU A 162 2.48 5.01 8.58
CA LEU A 162 1.95 5.70 7.41
C LEU A 162 2.63 7.05 7.20
N GLN A 163 2.78 7.84 8.26
CA GLN A 163 3.50 9.12 8.19
C GLN A 163 4.92 8.93 7.65
N ARG A 164 5.68 7.98 8.21
CA ARG A 164 7.06 7.70 7.79
C ARG A 164 7.16 7.21 6.35
N LEU A 165 6.20 6.39 5.92
CA LEU A 165 6.11 5.93 4.53
C LEU A 165 5.90 7.12 3.58
N LEU A 166 4.97 8.01 3.89
CA LEU A 166 4.67 9.19 3.09
C LEU A 166 5.83 10.17 3.04
N GLU A 167 6.49 10.41 4.17
CA GLU A 167 7.69 11.25 4.24
C GLU A 167 8.86 10.62 3.44
N TYR A 168 9.03 9.30 3.48
CA TYR A 168 10.01 8.60 2.65
C TYR A 168 9.69 8.75 1.16
N VAL A 169 8.43 8.59 0.76
CA VAL A 169 7.99 8.77 -0.63
C VAL A 169 8.22 10.22 -1.08
N ASN A 170 7.87 11.18 -0.25
CA ASN A 170 8.13 12.61 -0.50
C ASN A 170 9.61 12.86 -0.81
N VAL A 171 10.50 12.46 0.09
CA VAL A 171 11.93 12.75 -0.03
C VAL A 171 12.58 11.96 -1.17
N LYS A 172 12.31 10.65 -1.26
CA LYS A 172 12.97 9.78 -2.25
C LYS A 172 12.42 9.99 -3.66
N TYR A 173 11.13 10.28 -3.83
CA TYR A 173 10.46 10.26 -5.14
C TYR A 173 9.98 11.64 -5.61
N LYS A 174 10.60 12.73 -5.14
CA LYS A 174 10.32 14.11 -5.58
C LYS A 174 8.88 14.55 -5.31
N ASN A 175 8.33 14.11 -4.18
CA ASN A 175 6.99 14.48 -3.71
C ASN A 175 5.87 14.25 -4.75
N PRO A 176 5.66 13.02 -5.23
CA PRO A 176 4.57 12.75 -6.13
C PRO A 176 3.22 12.93 -5.43
N ALA A 177 2.16 13.21 -6.21
CA ALA A 177 0.81 13.14 -5.68
C ALA A 177 0.50 11.73 -5.19
N VAL A 178 0.02 11.60 -3.97
CA VAL A 178 -0.32 10.31 -3.34
C VAL A 178 -1.79 10.28 -2.95
N VAL A 179 -2.44 9.14 -3.18
CA VAL A 179 -3.77 8.82 -2.67
C VAL A 179 -3.68 7.53 -1.87
N ILE A 180 -4.14 7.53 -0.63
CA ILE A 180 -4.29 6.29 0.13
C ILE A 180 -5.56 5.60 -0.36
N HIS A 181 -5.38 4.54 -1.16
CA HIS A 181 -6.49 3.79 -1.76
C HIS A 181 -7.09 2.78 -0.79
N GLU A 182 -6.26 2.23 0.11
CA GLU A 182 -6.74 1.35 1.16
C GLU A 182 -6.01 1.61 2.47
N ASN A 183 -6.81 1.72 3.53
CA ASN A 183 -6.38 1.71 4.91
C ASN A 183 -7.56 1.31 5.78
N GLY A 184 -7.41 0.32 6.67
CA GLY A 184 -8.52 -0.19 7.44
C GLY A 184 -8.14 -1.13 8.57
N PHE A 185 -9.08 -1.28 9.49
CA PHE A 185 -8.95 -2.12 10.68
C PHE A 185 -9.64 -3.46 10.47
N ARG A 186 -8.90 -4.55 10.70
CA ARG A 186 -9.40 -5.91 10.63
C ARG A 186 -10.05 -6.31 11.96
N SER A 187 -11.24 -6.88 11.89
CA SER A 187 -11.83 -7.66 12.98
C SER A 187 -12.13 -9.08 12.52
N ASP A 188 -12.13 -10.04 13.44
CA ASP A 188 -12.38 -11.45 13.14
C ASP A 188 -13.55 -11.96 14.00
N GLY A 189 -14.19 -13.05 13.57
CA GLY A 189 -15.28 -13.72 14.29
C GLY A 189 -16.66 -13.30 13.80
N ASP A 190 -17.67 -13.42 14.67
CA ASP A 190 -19.06 -13.02 14.32
C ASP A 190 -19.12 -11.51 14.15
N ASN A 191 -19.59 -11.07 12.98
CA ASN A 191 -19.56 -9.68 12.56
C ASN A 191 -20.91 -8.95 12.66
N CYS A 192 -22.00 -9.66 13.03
CA CYS A 192 -23.34 -9.10 13.03
C CYS A 192 -23.96 -8.98 14.42
N ASN A 193 -23.26 -9.41 15.48
CA ASN A 193 -23.74 -9.24 16.86
C ASN A 193 -23.51 -7.80 17.38
N ALA A 194 -24.14 -7.45 18.49
CA ALA A 194 -24.09 -6.11 19.08
C ALA A 194 -22.65 -5.66 19.42
N GLN A 195 -21.78 -6.58 19.85
CA GLN A 195 -20.39 -6.29 20.16
C GLN A 195 -19.60 -5.95 18.90
N ALA A 196 -19.75 -6.74 17.84
CA ALA A 196 -19.07 -6.50 16.57
C ALA A 196 -19.53 -5.22 15.85
N LEU A 197 -20.78 -4.81 16.08
CA LEU A 197 -21.31 -3.54 15.54
C LEU A 197 -20.86 -2.32 16.34
N ASN A 198 -20.45 -2.51 17.61
CA ASN A 198 -19.88 -1.45 18.46
C ASN A 198 -18.35 -1.41 18.33
N ASP A 199 -17.84 -1.16 17.15
CA ASP A 199 -16.44 -1.27 16.74
C ASP A 199 -15.58 -0.03 17.07
N THR A 200 -15.50 0.30 18.36
CA THR A 200 -14.71 1.45 18.86
C THR A 200 -13.25 1.40 18.45
N GLU A 201 -12.64 0.21 18.44
CA GLU A 201 -11.25 0.01 18.01
C GLU A 201 -11.02 0.44 16.55
N ARG A 202 -12.01 0.24 15.68
CA ARG A 202 -11.93 0.72 14.29
C ARG A 202 -11.98 2.24 14.22
N ILE A 203 -12.77 2.88 15.08
CA ILE A 203 -12.84 4.35 15.17
C ILE A 203 -11.47 4.90 15.61
N GLU A 204 -10.89 4.33 16.66
CA GLU A 204 -9.57 4.74 17.19
C GLU A 204 -8.47 4.56 16.14
N TYR A 205 -8.51 3.42 15.41
CA TYR A 205 -7.61 3.16 14.29
C TYR A 205 -7.72 4.25 13.23
N LEU A 206 -8.93 4.53 12.73
CA LEU A 206 -9.14 5.52 11.68
C LEU A 206 -8.73 6.93 12.13
N GLN A 207 -9.08 7.34 13.35
CA GLN A 207 -8.67 8.63 13.91
C GLN A 207 -7.14 8.77 13.94
N SER A 208 -6.46 7.73 14.41
CA SER A 208 -5.00 7.72 14.55
C SER A 208 -4.29 7.76 13.20
N TYR A 209 -4.78 7.01 12.21
CA TYR A 209 -4.19 6.98 10.87
C TYR A 209 -4.46 8.27 10.09
N ILE A 210 -5.67 8.83 10.17
CA ILE A 210 -5.99 10.14 9.58
C ILE A 210 -5.14 11.24 10.25
N GLY A 211 -4.94 11.18 11.57
CA GLY A 211 -4.05 12.10 12.29
C GLY A 211 -2.61 12.04 11.79
N SER A 212 -2.07 10.84 11.57
CA SER A 212 -0.71 10.65 11.03
C SER A 212 -0.60 11.11 9.58
N LEU A 213 -1.63 10.90 8.77
CA LEU A 213 -1.72 11.41 7.40
C LEU A 213 -1.69 12.95 7.38
N LEU A 214 -2.46 13.60 8.24
CA LEU A 214 -2.45 15.06 8.36
C LEU A 214 -1.09 15.61 8.80
N LEU A 215 -0.36 14.89 9.65
CA LEU A 215 1.01 15.26 10.03
C LEU A 215 1.96 15.19 8.83
N SER A 216 1.86 14.15 7.99
CA SER A 216 2.70 14.06 6.79
C SER A 216 2.41 15.17 5.78
N ILE A 217 1.14 15.57 5.62
CA ILE A 217 0.75 16.72 4.79
C ILE A 217 1.38 18.02 5.33
N ARG A 218 1.30 18.25 6.63
CA ARG A 218 1.93 19.42 7.29
C ARG A 218 3.45 19.42 7.11
N ASN A 219 4.07 18.26 7.00
CA ASN A 219 5.50 18.09 6.73
C ASN A 219 5.84 18.14 5.23
N GLY A 220 4.87 18.50 4.37
CA GLY A 220 5.07 18.78 2.96
C GLY A 220 4.78 17.63 2.00
N SER A 221 4.25 16.49 2.44
CA SER A 221 3.85 15.39 1.54
C SER A 221 2.59 15.77 0.74
N ASP A 222 2.59 15.55 -0.58
CA ASP A 222 1.43 15.83 -1.46
C ASP A 222 0.42 14.66 -1.41
N VAL A 223 -0.29 14.56 -0.29
CA VAL A 223 -1.36 13.55 -0.13
C VAL A 223 -2.71 14.17 -0.43
N ARG A 224 -3.42 13.60 -1.41
CA ARG A 224 -4.65 14.17 -1.98
C ARG A 224 -5.93 13.45 -1.61
N GLY A 225 -5.85 12.26 -1.06
CA GLY A 225 -7.04 11.49 -0.70
C GLY A 225 -6.76 10.31 0.23
N HIS A 226 -7.82 9.86 0.90
CA HIS A 226 -7.79 8.69 1.77
C HIS A 226 -9.10 7.93 1.66
N PHE A 227 -9.00 6.62 1.38
CA PHE A 227 -10.13 5.71 1.30
C PHE A 227 -10.00 4.63 2.37
N VAL A 228 -11.10 4.35 3.03
CA VAL A 228 -11.19 3.28 4.03
C VAL A 228 -11.41 1.95 3.32
N TRP A 229 -10.59 0.94 3.63
CA TRP A 229 -10.88 -0.43 3.31
C TRP A 229 -11.55 -1.09 4.51
N SER A 230 -12.83 -1.43 4.38
CA SER A 230 -13.66 -1.34 3.20
C SER A 230 -15.01 -0.67 3.53
N PHE A 231 -15.78 -0.31 2.51
CA PHE A 231 -17.12 0.23 2.72
C PHE A 231 -18.04 -0.80 3.38
N MET A 232 -18.00 -2.04 2.91
CA MET A 232 -18.74 -3.16 3.50
C MET A 232 -17.88 -4.42 3.52
N ASP A 233 -18.19 -5.36 4.40
CA ASP A 233 -17.48 -6.64 4.44
C ASP A 233 -17.56 -7.35 3.09
N CYS A 234 -16.44 -7.94 2.67
CA CYS A 234 -16.30 -8.65 1.41
C CYS A 234 -15.47 -9.92 1.59
N PHE A 235 -15.23 -10.63 0.50
CA PHE A 235 -14.28 -11.74 0.47
C PHE A 235 -12.85 -11.19 0.53
N GLU A 236 -12.11 -11.61 1.56
CA GLU A 236 -10.70 -11.24 1.76
C GLU A 236 -9.79 -12.35 1.23
N LEU A 237 -8.88 -12.00 0.31
CA LEU A 237 -8.08 -12.97 -0.45
C LEU A 237 -7.36 -14.02 0.41
N LEU A 238 -6.82 -13.62 1.57
CA LEU A 238 -6.06 -14.51 2.47
C LEU A 238 -6.90 -15.06 3.63
N PHE A 239 -8.06 -14.47 3.90
CA PHE A 239 -8.84 -14.73 5.11
C PHE A 239 -10.30 -15.09 4.80
N GLU A 240 -10.67 -15.15 3.53
CA GLU A 240 -12.01 -15.46 3.05
C GLU A 240 -13.08 -14.53 3.66
N TYR A 241 -14.18 -15.08 4.18
CA TYR A 241 -15.22 -14.35 4.90
C TYR A 241 -15.01 -14.34 6.42
N LYS A 242 -13.82 -14.71 6.91
CA LYS A 242 -13.50 -14.80 8.35
C LYS A 242 -12.99 -13.48 8.92
N SER A 243 -12.54 -12.58 8.06
CA SER A 243 -12.03 -11.27 8.43
C SER A 243 -12.91 -10.17 7.88
N HIS A 244 -13.11 -9.12 8.68
CA HIS A 244 -14.09 -8.09 8.43
C HIS A 244 -13.44 -6.71 8.52
N TYR A 245 -13.37 -6.02 7.40
CA TYR A 245 -12.83 -4.65 7.31
C TYR A 245 -13.92 -3.59 7.12
N GLY A 246 -15.14 -4.01 6.77
CA GLY A 246 -16.21 -3.12 6.37
C GLY A 246 -16.63 -2.11 7.45
N LEU A 247 -16.96 -0.90 7.03
CA LEU A 247 -17.75 0.03 7.83
C LEU A 247 -19.17 -0.53 8.05
N TYR A 248 -19.70 -1.25 7.06
CA TYR A 248 -20.93 -2.01 7.17
C TYR A 248 -20.64 -3.50 7.31
N ALA A 249 -21.21 -4.12 8.33
CA ALA A 249 -21.23 -5.58 8.45
C ALA A 249 -22.16 -6.18 7.40
N VAL A 250 -21.75 -7.29 6.80
CA VAL A 250 -22.59 -8.08 5.87
C VAL A 250 -22.87 -9.44 6.47
N ASP A 251 -24.15 -9.77 6.62
CA ASP A 251 -24.56 -11.12 7.01
C ASP A 251 -24.49 -12.05 5.80
N PHE A 252 -23.39 -12.79 5.68
CA PHE A 252 -23.21 -13.74 4.59
C PHE A 252 -24.06 -15.00 4.69
N ASN A 253 -24.71 -15.26 5.83
CA ASN A 253 -25.66 -16.36 6.02
C ASN A 253 -27.09 -15.98 5.60
N ASP A 254 -27.41 -14.68 5.58
CA ASP A 254 -28.71 -14.19 5.11
C ASP A 254 -28.72 -14.18 3.56
N GLN A 255 -29.78 -14.77 2.95
CA GLN A 255 -29.89 -14.83 1.48
C GLN A 255 -29.91 -13.45 0.82
N LYS A 256 -30.42 -12.41 1.50
CA LYS A 256 -30.47 -11.03 1.02
C LYS A 256 -29.20 -10.26 1.36
N ARG A 257 -28.20 -10.90 1.99
CA ARG A 257 -26.95 -10.27 2.42
C ARG A 257 -27.21 -8.97 3.16
N LYS A 258 -28.00 -9.02 4.23
CA LYS A 258 -28.34 -7.84 5.03
C LYS A 258 -27.08 -7.11 5.48
N ARG A 259 -27.15 -5.79 5.47
CA ARG A 259 -26.06 -4.89 5.87
C ARG A 259 -26.45 -4.16 7.14
N TYR A 260 -25.50 -4.11 8.08
CA TYR A 260 -25.71 -3.45 9.37
C TYR A 260 -24.61 -2.38 9.53
N PRO A 261 -24.98 -1.10 9.74
CA PRO A 261 -23.99 -0.07 9.97
C PRO A 261 -23.29 -0.31 11.31
N ARG A 262 -21.97 -0.31 11.32
CA ARG A 262 -21.16 -0.31 12.54
C ARG A 262 -21.12 1.09 13.16
N MET A 263 -20.67 1.21 14.40
CA MET A 263 -20.50 2.50 15.06
C MET A 263 -19.49 3.38 14.29
N SER A 264 -18.46 2.79 13.72
CA SER A 264 -17.49 3.45 12.85
C SER A 264 -18.11 4.11 11.62
N THR A 265 -19.18 3.55 11.03
CA THR A 265 -19.90 4.16 9.91
C THR A 265 -20.48 5.51 10.32
N ARG A 266 -21.14 5.56 11.48
CA ARG A 266 -21.78 6.79 12.00
C ARG A 266 -20.72 7.85 12.31
N TRP A 267 -19.64 7.43 12.96
CA TRP A 267 -18.52 8.31 13.25
C TRP A 267 -17.91 8.89 11.97
N PHE A 268 -17.60 8.03 10.96
CA PHE A 268 -16.97 8.46 9.71
C PHE A 268 -17.88 9.39 8.90
N SER A 269 -19.17 9.09 8.85
CA SER A 269 -20.18 9.98 8.22
C SER A 269 -20.21 11.36 8.90
N SER A 270 -20.18 11.40 10.23
CA SER A 270 -20.16 12.65 11.00
C SER A 270 -18.85 13.42 10.82
N PHE A 271 -17.71 12.72 10.71
CA PHE A 271 -16.41 13.29 10.41
C PHE A 271 -16.42 14.01 9.05
N LEU A 272 -16.89 13.32 8.00
CA LEU A 272 -16.99 13.89 6.66
C LEU A 272 -18.00 15.05 6.56
N ALA A 273 -19.10 15.01 7.32
CA ALA A 273 -20.09 16.09 7.33
C ALA A 273 -19.56 17.37 7.99
N LYS A 274 -18.73 17.27 9.03
CA LYS A 274 -18.09 18.43 9.69
C LYS A 274 -17.13 19.16 8.74
N GLU A 275 -16.41 18.44 7.90
CA GLU A 275 -15.52 19.03 6.89
C GLU A 275 -16.30 19.86 5.86
N LYS A 276 -17.46 19.39 5.41
CA LYS A 276 -18.32 20.15 4.48
C LYS A 276 -18.76 21.51 5.03
N ASN A 277 -19.04 21.57 6.34
CA ASN A 277 -19.45 22.82 6.99
C ASN A 277 -18.28 23.80 7.16
N ASN A 278 -17.04 23.31 7.28
CA ASN A 278 -15.85 24.16 7.37
C ASN A 278 -15.35 24.64 5.99
N ALA A 279 -15.55 23.87 4.94
CA ALA A 279 -15.18 24.26 3.57
C ALA A 279 -16.11 25.35 2.96
N GLY A 280 -17.30 25.55 3.55
CA GLY A 280 -18.22 26.62 3.17
C GLY A 280 -17.89 28.01 3.70
N ILE A 281 -16.82 28.18 4.48
CA ILE A 281 -16.42 29.44 5.11
C ILE A 281 -15.24 30.14 4.41
N THR A 282 -14.63 29.52 3.39
CA THR A 282 -13.53 30.11 2.60
C THR A 282 -13.94 30.44 1.17
N SER A 283 -14.94 31.25 1.00
CA SER A 283 -15.17 32.00 -0.23
C SER A 283 -15.17 33.49 0.10
N TYR A 284 -13.97 34.05 0.23
CA TYR A 284 -13.69 35.47 -0.01
C TYR A 284 -12.39 35.62 -0.75
#